data_47d1f05cdf755e56038ca21f61f09a7f
#
_entry.id   47d1f05cdf755e56038ca21f61f09a7f
#
_cell.length_a   1.000
_cell.length_b   1.000
_cell.length_c   1.000
_cell.angle_alpha   90.00
_cell.angle_beta   90.00
_cell.angle_gamma   90.00
#
_symmetry.space_group_name_H-M   'P 1'
#
loop_
_entity.id
_entity.type
_entity.pdbx_description
1 polymer ?
#
loop_
_entity_poly.entity_id
_entity_poly.type
_entity_poly.pdbx_seq_one_letter_code
_entity_poly.pdbx_strand_id
1 'polypeptide(L)'
;SAASDVYKRQVLAQAVKKLFPDAKITIGPAIEDGFYYDFDHAPFSREDLDNLEAEMKKIIKEGHELKRFTLPREEAIKFMQERNEPYKVELIEELPEGEEISFYDQGGFVDLCAGPHLMTTKGVKAFKLTSSSMAYWRGNSDKARLQRIYGTAFNKKEELKEYLEKLEDAKRRDHNKLGREMGLFTTVDVIGQGLPLFTPKGTKMIMKLQRWIEDLEDKEWGYVRTRTPLMAKSDLYKISGHWDHYMDGMFILNKDSDDKETMALRPMTCPFQYYVY
;
A
#
# COMPACT_ATOMS: atom_id res chain seq x y z
N SER A 1 -2.69 18.95 -1.90
CA SER A 1 -3.74 18.94 -2.95
C SER A 1 -3.36 17.92 -4.01
N ALA A 2 -4.34 17.30 -4.68
CA ALA A 2 -4.12 16.29 -5.72
C ALA A 2 -3.08 16.70 -6.79
N ALA A 3 -3.14 17.93 -7.27
CA ALA A 3 -2.16 18.49 -8.23
C ALA A 3 -0.73 18.51 -7.70
N SER A 4 -0.55 18.79 -6.40
CA SER A 4 0.77 18.75 -5.74
C SER A 4 1.33 17.33 -5.66
N ASP A 5 0.49 16.34 -5.46
CA ASP A 5 0.91 14.95 -5.23
C ASP A 5 1.22 14.23 -6.55
N VAL A 6 0.45 14.51 -7.60
CA VAL A 6 0.73 14.05 -8.97
C VAL A 6 2.11 14.54 -9.45
N TYR A 7 2.43 15.78 -9.14
CA TYR A 7 3.68 16.41 -9.54
C TYR A 7 4.95 15.80 -8.88
N LYS A 8 4.88 15.49 -7.60
CA LYS A 8 6.02 14.91 -6.85
C LYS A 8 6.49 13.57 -7.45
N ARG A 9 5.55 12.82 -8.00
CA ARG A 9 5.78 11.54 -8.68
C ARG A 9 6.57 11.74 -9.96
N GLN A 10 6.27 12.78 -10.74
CA GLN A 10 6.99 13.05 -11.98
C GLN A 10 8.43 13.51 -11.75
N VAL A 11 8.67 14.29 -10.68
CA VAL A 11 10.04 14.63 -10.28
C VAL A 11 10.82 13.37 -9.88
N LEU A 12 10.19 12.42 -9.18
CA LEU A 12 10.81 11.13 -8.88
C LEU A 12 11.09 10.33 -10.16
N ALA A 13 10.11 10.22 -11.06
CA ALA A 13 10.28 9.50 -12.32
C ALA A 13 11.42 10.10 -13.18
N GLN A 14 11.50 11.43 -13.26
CA GLN A 14 12.60 12.13 -13.95
C GLN A 14 13.95 11.86 -13.27
N ALA A 15 14.02 11.88 -11.94
CA ALA A 15 15.25 11.57 -11.22
C ALA A 15 15.72 10.13 -11.46
N VAL A 16 14.78 9.16 -11.45
CA VAL A 16 15.10 7.76 -11.77
C VAL A 16 15.61 7.63 -13.20
N LYS A 17 14.97 8.23 -14.18
CA LYS A 17 15.42 8.17 -15.58
C LYS A 17 16.79 8.84 -15.80
N LYS A 18 17.12 9.87 -15.01
CA LYS A 18 18.47 10.50 -15.07
C LYS A 18 19.55 9.63 -14.48
N LEU A 19 19.32 8.97 -13.34
CA LEU A 19 20.32 8.14 -12.65
C LEU A 19 20.35 6.70 -13.16
N PHE A 20 19.21 6.20 -13.62
CA PHE A 20 19.00 4.83 -14.10
C PHE A 20 18.27 4.85 -15.45
N PRO A 21 18.96 5.20 -16.55
CA PRO A 21 18.33 5.39 -17.87
C PRO A 21 17.57 4.14 -18.39
N ASP A 22 18.00 2.94 -17.99
CA ASP A 22 17.40 1.68 -18.41
C ASP A 22 16.10 1.34 -17.64
N ALA A 23 15.86 1.97 -16.50
CA ALA A 23 14.62 1.79 -15.73
C ALA A 23 13.40 2.17 -16.57
N LYS A 24 12.36 1.31 -16.60
CA LYS A 24 11.10 1.62 -17.28
C LYS A 24 10.12 2.22 -16.29
N ILE A 25 9.47 3.28 -16.69
CA ILE A 25 8.45 3.94 -15.89
C ILE A 25 7.08 3.28 -16.09
N THR A 26 6.33 3.11 -15.01
CA THR A 26 5.00 2.54 -15.07
C THR A 26 3.93 3.53 -14.60
N ILE A 27 3.37 3.34 -13.42
CA ILE A 27 2.37 4.22 -12.81
C ILE A 27 2.76 4.59 -11.38
N GLY A 28 2.23 5.70 -10.91
CA GLY A 28 2.44 6.15 -9.53
C GLY A 28 1.23 6.94 -9.03
N PRO A 29 0.24 6.32 -8.38
CA PRO A 29 -0.87 7.07 -7.77
C PRO A 29 -0.45 7.82 -6.51
N ALA A 30 -1.22 8.85 -6.14
CA ALA A 30 -1.16 9.44 -4.82
C ALA A 30 -1.85 8.52 -3.81
N ILE A 31 -1.34 8.50 -2.59
CA ILE A 31 -1.91 7.82 -1.44
C ILE A 31 -2.14 8.82 -0.31
N GLU A 32 -2.87 8.43 0.73
CA GLU A 32 -3.28 9.31 1.82
C GLU A 32 -2.10 10.07 2.46
N ASP A 33 -1.01 9.36 2.75
CA ASP A 33 0.17 9.94 3.41
C ASP A 33 1.36 10.20 2.48
N GLY A 34 1.12 10.31 1.16
CA GLY A 34 2.21 10.57 0.24
C GLY A 34 1.97 10.12 -1.20
N PHE A 35 2.97 9.50 -1.78
CA PHE A 35 2.94 8.99 -3.14
C PHE A 35 3.84 7.77 -3.27
N TYR A 36 3.62 7.00 -4.33
CA TYR A 36 4.60 6.04 -4.80
C TYR A 36 4.75 6.09 -6.33
N TYR A 37 5.78 5.45 -6.83
CA TYR A 37 5.95 5.21 -8.25
C TYR A 37 6.62 3.86 -8.46
N ASP A 38 6.11 3.11 -9.43
CA ASP A 38 6.61 1.78 -9.78
C ASP A 38 7.56 1.85 -10.98
N PHE A 39 8.66 1.12 -10.90
CA PHE A 39 9.70 1.05 -11.91
C PHE A 39 10.03 -0.40 -12.22
N ASP A 40 10.19 -0.73 -13.50
CA ASP A 40 10.81 -1.98 -13.90
C ASP A 40 12.33 -1.78 -13.87
N HIS A 41 12.93 -2.23 -12.79
CA HIS A 41 14.34 -2.06 -12.48
C HIS A 41 14.77 -3.08 -11.40
N ALA A 42 16.07 -3.29 -11.23
CA ALA A 42 16.64 -4.00 -10.10
C ALA A 42 16.28 -3.31 -8.76
N PRO A 43 16.32 -4.02 -7.61
CA PRO A 43 16.02 -3.42 -6.32
C PRO A 43 16.87 -2.18 -6.02
N PHE A 44 16.21 -1.10 -5.57
CA PHE A 44 16.89 0.12 -5.14
C PHE A 44 17.41 -0.04 -3.72
N SER A 45 18.68 0.26 -3.52
CA SER A 45 19.31 0.33 -2.20
C SER A 45 18.93 1.61 -1.44
N ARG A 46 19.30 1.68 -0.17
CA ARG A 46 19.12 2.91 0.61
C ARG A 46 19.96 4.07 0.05
N GLU A 47 21.17 3.77 -0.41
CA GLU A 47 22.05 4.75 -1.07
C GLU A 47 21.43 5.29 -2.36
N ASP A 48 20.80 4.42 -3.16
CA ASP A 48 20.07 4.85 -4.37
C ASP A 48 18.93 5.83 -4.03
N LEU A 49 18.17 5.56 -2.96
CA LEU A 49 17.12 6.48 -2.53
C LEU A 49 17.68 7.84 -2.08
N ASP A 50 18.81 7.87 -1.40
CA ASP A 50 19.45 9.12 -0.99
C ASP A 50 19.99 9.90 -2.20
N ASN A 51 20.57 9.22 -3.19
CA ASN A 51 21.01 9.81 -4.47
C ASN A 51 19.81 10.34 -5.28
N LEU A 52 18.70 9.60 -5.34
CA LEU A 52 17.46 10.04 -5.98
C LEU A 52 16.88 11.29 -5.32
N GLU A 53 16.89 11.36 -3.99
CA GLU A 53 16.46 12.59 -3.27
C GLU A 53 17.34 13.79 -3.62
N ALA A 54 18.65 13.58 -3.73
CA ALA A 54 19.58 14.65 -4.11
C ALA A 54 19.30 15.14 -5.54
N GLU A 55 19.03 14.22 -6.48
CA GLU A 55 18.69 14.57 -7.86
C GLU A 55 17.30 15.25 -7.95
N MET A 56 16.31 14.77 -7.24
CA MET A 56 15.00 15.43 -7.13
C MET A 56 15.13 16.88 -6.64
N LYS A 57 15.99 17.14 -5.63
CA LYS A 57 16.26 18.51 -5.14
C LYS A 57 16.86 19.40 -6.24
N LYS A 58 17.73 18.87 -7.10
CA LYS A 58 18.29 19.62 -8.25
C LYS A 58 17.20 19.96 -9.25
N ILE A 59 16.38 18.96 -9.66
CA ILE A 59 15.27 19.14 -10.61
C ILE A 59 14.30 20.22 -10.11
N ILE A 60 13.94 20.16 -8.81
CA ILE A 60 13.07 21.16 -8.18
C ILE A 60 13.71 22.55 -8.22
N LYS A 61 15.01 22.66 -7.97
CA LYS A 61 15.74 23.95 -7.98
C LYS A 61 15.86 24.53 -9.39
N GLU A 62 16.00 23.69 -10.41
CA GLU A 62 16.01 24.11 -11.81
C GLU A 62 14.72 24.82 -12.22
N GLY A 63 13.60 24.44 -11.64
CA GLY A 63 12.34 25.18 -11.78
C GLY A 63 11.71 25.04 -13.16
N HIS A 64 11.73 23.86 -13.73
CA HIS A 64 11.13 23.58 -15.04
C HIS A 64 9.64 23.93 -15.08
N GLU A 65 9.20 24.48 -16.19
CA GLU A 65 7.80 24.65 -16.53
C GLU A 65 7.21 23.33 -16.98
N LEU A 66 6.00 23.01 -16.56
CA LEU A 66 5.27 21.82 -17.02
C LEU A 66 4.35 22.20 -18.18
N LYS A 67 4.64 21.62 -19.35
CA LYS A 67 3.89 21.89 -20.60
C LYS A 67 3.03 20.67 -20.92
N ARG A 68 1.72 20.85 -20.86
CA ARG A 68 0.76 19.83 -21.30
C ARG A 68 0.62 19.86 -22.83
N PHE A 69 0.62 18.70 -23.45
CA PHE A 69 0.24 18.50 -24.84
C PHE A 69 -0.51 17.18 -25.02
N THR A 70 -1.18 17.02 -26.14
CA THR A 70 -1.96 15.83 -26.47
C THR A 70 -1.53 15.27 -27.80
N LEU A 71 -1.64 13.96 -27.94
CA LEU A 71 -1.35 13.25 -29.19
C LEU A 71 -2.51 12.33 -29.54
N PRO A 72 -2.81 12.13 -30.83
CA PRO A 72 -3.64 11.04 -31.30
C PRO A 72 -3.07 9.67 -30.83
N ARG A 73 -3.92 8.67 -30.66
CA ARG A 73 -3.52 7.37 -30.10
C ARG A 73 -2.34 6.73 -30.81
N GLU A 74 -2.36 6.67 -32.14
CA GLU A 74 -1.28 6.07 -32.93
C GLU A 74 0.05 6.80 -32.73
N GLU A 75 0.00 8.13 -32.72
CA GLU A 75 1.19 8.97 -32.52
C GLU A 75 1.68 8.83 -31.04
N ALA A 76 0.79 8.75 -30.08
CA ALA A 76 1.11 8.55 -28.67
C ALA A 76 1.81 7.20 -28.43
N ILE A 77 1.33 6.12 -29.04
CA ILE A 77 1.94 4.79 -28.98
C ILE A 77 3.35 4.85 -29.57
N LYS A 78 3.50 5.37 -30.78
CA LYS A 78 4.79 5.51 -31.45
C LYS A 78 5.76 6.35 -30.61
N PHE A 79 5.29 7.46 -30.06
CA PHE A 79 6.06 8.36 -29.21
C PHE A 79 6.63 7.66 -27.95
N MET A 80 5.86 6.76 -27.32
CA MET A 80 6.31 5.97 -26.17
C MET A 80 7.18 4.78 -26.57
N GLN A 81 6.95 4.16 -27.73
CA GLN A 81 7.81 3.11 -28.29
C GLN A 81 9.22 3.65 -28.60
N GLU A 82 9.33 4.82 -29.23
CA GLU A 82 10.61 5.47 -29.50
C GLU A 82 11.40 5.80 -28.22
N ARG A 83 10.71 6.00 -27.10
CA ARG A 83 11.30 6.22 -25.76
C ARG A 83 11.55 4.93 -24.99
N ASN A 84 11.22 3.78 -25.57
CA ASN A 84 11.37 2.48 -24.95
C ASN A 84 10.64 2.38 -23.58
N GLU A 85 9.38 2.85 -23.55
CA GLU A 85 8.51 2.82 -22.37
C GLU A 85 7.29 1.88 -22.60
N PRO A 86 7.49 0.54 -22.55
CA PRO A 86 6.48 -0.44 -22.93
C PRO A 86 5.24 -0.40 -22.06
N TYR A 87 5.38 -0.12 -20.77
CA TYR A 87 4.23 -0.01 -19.84
C TYR A 87 3.32 1.18 -20.17
N LYS A 88 3.91 2.28 -20.69
CA LYS A 88 3.12 3.44 -21.16
C LYS A 88 2.38 3.12 -22.45
N VAL A 89 2.97 2.32 -23.33
CA VAL A 89 2.29 1.80 -24.53
C VAL A 89 1.08 0.96 -24.13
N GLU A 90 1.25 -0.04 -23.24
CA GLU A 90 0.15 -0.88 -22.73
C GLU A 90 -0.98 -0.04 -22.10
N LEU A 91 -0.63 1.01 -21.33
CA LEU A 91 -1.62 1.91 -20.74
C LEU A 91 -2.40 2.69 -21.80
N ILE A 92 -1.75 3.17 -22.86
CA ILE A 92 -2.41 3.91 -23.94
C ILE A 92 -3.35 3.00 -24.74
N GLU A 93 -2.93 1.77 -25.02
CA GLU A 93 -3.71 0.79 -25.75
C GLU A 93 -5.02 0.42 -25.05
N GLU A 94 -5.02 0.44 -23.72
CA GLU A 94 -6.18 0.10 -22.90
C GLU A 94 -7.15 1.28 -22.65
N LEU A 95 -6.75 2.51 -22.93
CA LEU A 95 -7.67 3.65 -22.79
C LEU A 95 -8.89 3.47 -23.71
N PRO A 96 -10.11 3.86 -23.27
CA PRO A 96 -11.29 3.84 -24.11
C PRO A 96 -11.12 4.60 -25.44
N GLU A 97 -11.82 4.21 -26.47
CA GLU A 97 -11.82 4.96 -27.74
C GLU A 97 -12.37 6.37 -27.52
N GLY A 98 -11.68 7.36 -28.10
CA GLY A 98 -12.06 8.77 -28.00
C GLY A 98 -11.58 9.46 -26.72
N GLU A 99 -10.90 8.76 -25.80
CA GLU A 99 -10.28 9.41 -24.65
C GLU A 99 -9.05 10.23 -25.05
N GLU A 100 -8.93 11.43 -24.48
CA GLU A 100 -7.83 12.34 -24.74
C GLU A 100 -6.54 11.83 -24.10
N ILE A 101 -5.50 11.61 -24.92
CA ILE A 101 -4.19 11.13 -24.46
C ILE A 101 -3.28 12.32 -24.24
N SER A 102 -3.02 12.63 -22.97
CA SER A 102 -2.22 13.80 -22.59
C SER A 102 -0.87 13.44 -21.98
N PHE A 103 0.09 14.27 -22.27
CA PHE A 103 1.46 14.20 -21.79
C PHE A 103 1.85 15.51 -21.12
N TYR A 104 2.83 15.42 -20.24
CA TYR A 104 3.46 16.57 -19.63
C TYR A 104 4.97 16.53 -19.87
N ASP A 105 5.49 17.59 -20.47
CA ASP A 105 6.92 17.82 -20.63
C ASP A 105 7.43 18.65 -19.45
N GLN A 106 8.45 18.14 -18.80
CA GLN A 106 9.11 18.74 -17.65
C GLN A 106 10.60 18.87 -17.93
N GLY A 107 10.98 19.89 -18.72
CA GLY A 107 12.37 20.14 -19.07
C GLY A 107 13.03 19.01 -19.85
N GLY A 108 12.30 18.43 -20.82
CA GLY A 108 12.74 17.34 -21.67
C GLY A 108 12.41 15.93 -21.15
N PHE A 109 11.97 15.79 -19.90
CA PHE A 109 11.36 14.57 -19.43
C PHE A 109 9.86 14.61 -19.71
N VAL A 110 9.36 13.62 -20.46
CA VAL A 110 7.95 13.54 -20.84
C VAL A 110 7.32 12.30 -20.25
N ASP A 111 6.17 12.47 -19.61
CA ASP A 111 5.39 11.36 -19.07
C ASP A 111 3.91 11.45 -19.46
N LEU A 112 3.28 10.27 -19.63
CA LEU A 112 1.83 10.12 -19.84
C LEU A 112 1.09 10.40 -18.53
N CYS A 113 0.23 11.40 -18.52
CA CYS A 113 -0.56 11.74 -17.34
C CYS A 113 -1.80 12.55 -17.69
N ALA A 114 -2.93 12.24 -17.05
CA ALA A 114 -4.18 12.99 -17.20
C ALA A 114 -4.17 14.34 -16.46
N GLY A 115 -3.27 14.53 -15.48
CA GLY A 115 -3.22 15.75 -14.65
C GLY A 115 -4.27 15.75 -13.50
N PRO A 116 -4.57 16.89 -12.91
CA PRO A 116 -3.91 18.19 -13.09
C PRO A 116 -2.53 18.26 -12.45
N HIS A 117 -1.67 19.13 -12.96
CA HIS A 117 -0.31 19.39 -12.44
C HIS A 117 -0.12 20.82 -11.96
N LEU A 118 0.93 21.03 -11.15
CA LEU A 118 1.44 22.38 -10.87
C LEU A 118 2.10 22.94 -12.13
N MET A 119 2.16 24.26 -12.23
CA MET A 119 2.74 24.93 -13.41
C MET A 119 4.28 24.87 -13.44
N THR A 120 4.92 24.63 -12.31
CA THR A 120 6.40 24.62 -12.19
C THR A 120 6.89 23.69 -11.10
N THR A 121 8.11 23.16 -11.28
CA THR A 121 8.77 22.27 -10.33
C THR A 121 9.12 22.92 -8.99
N LYS A 122 9.09 24.24 -8.86
CA LYS A 122 9.39 24.96 -7.60
C LYS A 122 8.37 24.77 -6.47
N GLY A 123 7.22 24.17 -6.75
CA GLY A 123 6.12 24.03 -5.79
C GLY A 123 6.37 23.04 -4.64
N VAL A 124 7.33 22.13 -4.76
CA VAL A 124 7.64 21.14 -3.72
C VAL A 124 8.68 21.68 -2.75
N LYS A 125 8.30 21.88 -1.50
CA LYS A 125 9.18 22.47 -0.48
C LYS A 125 9.86 21.47 0.43
N ALA A 126 9.18 20.40 0.80
CA ALA A 126 9.67 19.38 1.72
C ALA A 126 9.19 17.98 1.29
N PHE A 127 10.11 17.06 1.08
CA PHE A 127 9.81 15.67 0.73
C PHE A 127 10.87 14.72 1.26
N LYS A 128 10.52 13.44 1.37
CA LYS A 128 11.43 12.35 1.73
C LYS A 128 11.02 11.08 0.98
N LEU A 129 11.99 10.34 0.44
CA LEU A 129 11.79 8.98 -0.01
C LEU A 129 11.92 8.04 1.21
N THR A 130 10.87 7.30 1.50
CA THR A 130 10.77 6.55 2.76
C THR A 130 11.27 5.12 2.64
N SER A 131 10.90 4.43 1.57
CA SER A 131 11.26 3.03 1.36
C SER A 131 11.16 2.62 -0.11
N SER A 132 11.75 1.45 -0.41
CA SER A 132 11.53 0.72 -1.65
C SER A 132 11.05 -0.68 -1.32
N SER A 133 10.13 -1.21 -2.10
CA SER A 133 9.62 -2.58 -1.98
C SER A 133 9.30 -3.18 -3.35
N MET A 134 9.23 -4.50 -3.41
CA MET A 134 8.76 -5.19 -4.60
C MET A 134 7.24 -5.01 -4.74
N ALA A 135 6.81 -4.86 -5.97
CA ALA A 135 5.40 -4.88 -6.37
C ALA A 135 5.26 -5.69 -7.67
N TYR A 136 4.03 -6.10 -7.99
CA TYR A 136 3.73 -6.72 -9.28
C TYR A 136 2.96 -5.74 -10.17
N TRP A 137 3.23 -5.78 -11.48
CA TRP A 137 2.48 -4.97 -12.43
C TRP A 137 0.98 -5.23 -12.28
N ARG A 138 0.22 -4.17 -11.96
CA ARG A 138 -1.22 -4.22 -11.67
C ARG A 138 -1.64 -5.18 -10.56
N GLY A 139 -0.76 -5.46 -9.62
CA GLY A 139 -1.04 -6.36 -8.50
C GLY A 139 -1.15 -7.85 -8.89
N ASN A 140 -0.81 -8.22 -10.12
CA ASN A 140 -0.90 -9.58 -10.61
C ASN A 140 0.47 -10.28 -10.49
N SER A 141 0.56 -11.33 -9.67
CA SER A 141 1.78 -12.10 -9.42
C SER A 141 2.37 -12.79 -10.66
N ASP A 142 1.56 -13.00 -11.71
CA ASP A 142 1.99 -13.61 -12.97
C ASP A 142 2.63 -12.61 -13.94
N LYS A 143 2.54 -11.30 -13.61
CA LYS A 143 3.11 -10.22 -14.40
C LYS A 143 4.49 -9.81 -13.88
N ALA A 144 5.10 -8.81 -14.56
CA ALA A 144 6.43 -8.31 -14.24
C ALA A 144 6.57 -7.86 -12.78
N ARG A 145 7.72 -8.18 -12.18
CA ARG A 145 8.12 -7.68 -10.87
C ARG A 145 8.69 -6.28 -11.02
N LEU A 146 8.12 -5.34 -10.28
CA LEU A 146 8.48 -3.94 -10.27
C LEU A 146 9.11 -3.56 -8.94
N GLN A 147 9.80 -2.44 -8.92
CA GLN A 147 10.29 -1.80 -7.71
C GLN A 147 9.46 -0.56 -7.43
N ARG A 148 8.79 -0.56 -6.30
CA ARG A 148 7.95 0.54 -5.81
C ARG A 148 8.75 1.42 -4.87
N ILE A 149 8.90 2.69 -5.21
CA ILE A 149 9.50 3.69 -4.33
C ILE A 149 8.40 4.51 -3.69
N TYR A 150 8.38 4.55 -2.36
CA TYR A 150 7.49 5.38 -1.58
C TYR A 150 8.13 6.70 -1.20
N GLY A 151 7.34 7.74 -1.23
CA GLY A 151 7.74 9.05 -0.77
C GLY A 151 6.60 9.79 -0.10
N THR A 152 6.96 10.73 0.77
CA THR A 152 6.04 11.65 1.39
C THR A 152 6.49 13.08 1.14
N ALA A 153 5.55 14.03 1.16
CA ALA A 153 5.90 15.43 1.00
C ALA A 153 4.86 16.36 1.62
N PHE A 154 5.37 17.46 2.17
CA PHE A 154 4.63 18.44 2.92
C PHE A 154 4.90 19.86 2.40
N ASN A 155 4.04 20.79 2.75
CA ASN A 155 4.20 22.20 2.37
C ASN A 155 5.31 22.89 3.18
N LYS A 156 5.58 22.40 4.39
CA LYS A 156 6.58 22.94 5.31
C LYS A 156 7.57 21.85 5.74
N LYS A 157 8.79 22.26 6.01
CA LYS A 157 9.84 21.35 6.50
C LYS A 157 9.54 20.83 7.90
N GLU A 158 8.90 21.66 8.72
CA GLU A 158 8.50 21.32 10.08
C GLU A 158 7.48 20.19 10.10
N GLU A 159 6.48 20.25 9.20
CA GLU A 159 5.46 19.21 9.06
C GLU A 159 6.10 17.86 8.62
N LEU A 160 7.05 17.90 7.67
CA LEU A 160 7.79 16.72 7.27
C LEU A 160 8.60 16.14 8.44
N LYS A 161 9.27 16.99 9.22
CA LYS A 161 10.05 16.55 10.38
C LYS A 161 9.16 15.87 11.42
N GLU A 162 8.03 16.49 11.78
CA GLU A 162 7.06 15.90 12.71
C GLU A 162 6.53 14.55 12.22
N TYR A 163 6.21 14.44 10.93
CA TYR A 163 5.77 13.17 10.33
C TYR A 163 6.84 12.07 10.41
N LEU A 164 8.10 12.40 10.09
CA LEU A 164 9.19 11.44 10.17
C LEU A 164 9.47 11.01 11.62
N GLU A 165 9.37 11.92 12.60
CA GLU A 165 9.47 11.60 14.02
C GLU A 165 8.35 10.65 14.46
N LYS A 166 7.11 10.88 14.00
CA LYS A 166 5.97 9.96 14.24
C LYS A 166 6.21 8.57 13.64
N LEU A 167 6.76 8.49 12.42
CA LEU A 167 7.10 7.22 11.79
C LEU A 167 8.18 6.45 12.57
N GLU A 168 9.22 7.13 13.02
CA GLU A 168 10.27 6.51 13.83
C GLU A 168 9.73 6.06 15.19
N ASP A 169 8.86 6.85 15.80
CA ASP A 169 8.20 6.47 17.05
C ASP A 169 7.26 5.25 16.85
N ALA A 170 6.51 5.20 15.74
CA ALA A 170 5.70 4.05 15.39
C ALA A 170 6.53 2.77 15.21
N LYS A 171 7.68 2.84 14.51
CA LYS A 171 8.61 1.70 14.40
C LYS A 171 9.17 1.25 15.76
N ARG A 172 9.48 2.21 16.63
CA ARG A 172 9.95 1.91 17.99
C ARG A 172 8.89 1.22 18.83
N ARG A 173 7.59 1.57 18.60
CA ARG A 173 6.43 1.03 19.31
C ARG A 173 5.82 -0.19 18.62
N ASP A 174 6.45 -0.73 17.58
CA ASP A 174 5.94 -1.93 16.89
C ASP A 174 5.75 -3.08 17.88
N HIS A 175 4.53 -3.60 17.96
CA HIS A 175 4.15 -4.61 18.95
C HIS A 175 4.88 -5.94 18.75
N ASN A 176 5.23 -6.31 17.49
CA ASN A 176 5.99 -7.52 17.22
C ASN A 176 7.43 -7.41 17.71
N LYS A 177 8.03 -6.22 17.52
CA LYS A 177 9.36 -5.92 18.05
C LYS A 177 9.36 -5.93 19.57
N LEU A 178 8.50 -5.12 20.18
CA LEU A 178 8.40 -5.00 21.65
C LEU A 178 8.01 -6.32 22.30
N GLY A 179 7.06 -7.07 21.73
CA GLY A 179 6.63 -8.34 22.26
C GLY A 179 7.75 -9.38 22.32
N ARG A 180 8.59 -9.43 21.30
CA ARG A 180 9.79 -10.31 21.27
C ARG A 180 10.86 -9.82 22.23
N GLU A 181 11.22 -8.55 22.22
CA GLU A 181 12.24 -7.95 23.10
C GLU A 181 11.87 -8.08 24.58
N MET A 182 10.60 -7.92 24.91
CA MET A 182 10.08 -8.06 26.27
C MET A 182 9.80 -9.51 26.67
N GLY A 183 9.93 -10.47 25.75
CA GLY A 183 9.64 -11.88 25.99
C GLY A 183 8.18 -12.15 26.30
N LEU A 184 7.24 -11.48 25.61
CA LEU A 184 5.80 -11.64 25.82
C LEU A 184 5.22 -12.78 24.99
N PHE A 185 5.75 -13.03 23.82
CA PHE A 185 5.36 -14.10 22.92
C PHE A 185 6.51 -14.52 22.01
N THR A 186 6.36 -15.68 21.39
CA THR A 186 7.25 -16.21 20.37
C THR A 186 6.44 -16.85 19.26
N THR A 187 7.05 -17.06 18.10
CA THR A 187 6.50 -17.82 16.98
C THR A 187 7.39 -19.00 16.68
N VAL A 188 6.81 -20.14 16.29
CA VAL A 188 7.53 -21.38 15.97
C VAL A 188 7.02 -21.87 14.61
N ASP A 189 7.92 -22.16 13.68
CA ASP A 189 7.58 -22.50 12.29
C ASP A 189 6.69 -23.73 12.18
N VAL A 190 6.89 -24.75 13.05
CA VAL A 190 6.07 -25.95 13.06
C VAL A 190 4.61 -25.71 13.46
N ILE A 191 4.33 -24.60 14.16
CA ILE A 191 2.97 -24.19 14.51
C ILE A 191 2.36 -23.32 13.40
N GLY A 192 3.18 -22.47 12.77
CA GLY A 192 2.79 -21.63 11.66
C GLY A 192 2.99 -20.14 11.92
N GLN A 193 3.17 -19.40 10.84
CA GLN A 193 3.30 -17.94 10.89
C GLN A 193 1.98 -17.29 11.26
N GLY A 194 2.04 -16.23 12.05
CA GLY A 194 0.84 -15.52 12.53
C GLY A 194 0.12 -16.19 13.72
N LEU A 195 0.64 -17.31 14.23
CA LEU A 195 0.12 -18.03 15.39
C LEU A 195 1.08 -17.91 16.59
N PRO A 196 1.03 -16.80 17.33
CA PRO A 196 1.96 -16.55 18.44
C PRO A 196 1.68 -17.44 19.66
N LEU A 197 2.75 -17.92 20.28
CA LEU A 197 2.73 -18.58 21.58
C LEU A 197 3.04 -17.54 22.66
N PHE A 198 2.10 -17.30 23.55
CA PHE A 198 2.32 -16.40 24.67
C PHE A 198 3.13 -17.06 25.78
N THR A 199 4.16 -16.37 26.24
CA THR A 199 4.91 -16.76 27.42
C THR A 199 4.07 -16.57 28.71
N PRO A 200 4.47 -17.11 29.87
CA PRO A 200 3.78 -16.82 31.14
C PRO A 200 3.64 -15.32 31.41
N LYS A 201 4.63 -14.53 31.06
CA LYS A 201 4.61 -13.06 31.21
C LYS A 201 3.56 -12.40 30.30
N GLY A 202 3.53 -12.78 29.02
CA GLY A 202 2.56 -12.30 28.05
C GLY A 202 1.13 -12.73 28.39
N THR A 203 0.95 -14.01 28.76
CA THR A 203 -0.34 -14.53 29.22
C THR A 203 -0.88 -13.77 30.41
N LYS A 204 -0.03 -13.48 31.40
CA LYS A 204 -0.42 -12.71 32.58
C LYS A 204 -0.90 -11.29 32.23
N MET A 205 -0.25 -10.67 31.25
CA MET A 205 -0.64 -9.34 30.77
C MET A 205 -2.01 -9.39 30.07
N ILE A 206 -2.22 -10.34 29.16
CA ILE A 206 -3.49 -10.52 28.46
C ILE A 206 -4.62 -10.81 29.44
N MET A 207 -4.41 -11.71 30.40
CA MET A 207 -5.41 -12.03 31.41
C MET A 207 -5.83 -10.80 32.27
N LYS A 208 -4.88 -9.88 32.53
CA LYS A 208 -5.23 -8.64 33.24
C LYS A 208 -6.07 -7.71 32.37
N LEU A 209 -5.75 -7.57 31.10
CA LEU A 209 -6.53 -6.77 30.16
C LEU A 209 -7.94 -7.37 29.95
N GLN A 210 -8.03 -8.69 29.82
CA GLN A 210 -9.32 -9.39 29.70
C GLN A 210 -10.21 -9.14 30.95
N ARG A 211 -9.67 -9.31 32.12
CA ARG A 211 -10.43 -9.07 33.37
C ARG A 211 -10.88 -7.63 33.50
N TRP A 212 -10.00 -6.68 33.12
CA TRP A 212 -10.34 -5.28 33.17
C TRP A 212 -11.50 -4.92 32.22
N ILE A 213 -11.44 -5.34 30.97
CA ILE A 213 -12.52 -5.06 30.02
C ILE A 213 -13.81 -5.82 30.39
N GLU A 214 -13.70 -7.04 30.88
CA GLU A 214 -14.81 -7.82 31.34
C GLU A 214 -15.54 -7.16 32.54
N ASP A 215 -14.80 -6.64 33.48
CA ASP A 215 -15.36 -5.92 34.63
C ASP A 215 -16.07 -4.62 34.18
N LEU A 216 -15.49 -3.91 33.22
CA LEU A 216 -16.07 -2.69 32.66
C LEU A 216 -17.38 -2.97 31.92
N GLU A 217 -17.41 -3.98 31.06
CA GLU A 217 -18.59 -4.38 30.30
C GLU A 217 -19.73 -4.87 31.22
N ASP A 218 -19.42 -5.75 32.16
CA ASP A 218 -20.43 -6.34 33.03
C ASP A 218 -20.95 -5.35 34.06
N LYS A 219 -20.05 -4.62 34.77
CA LYS A 219 -20.40 -3.84 35.97
C LYS A 219 -20.80 -2.40 35.64
N GLU A 220 -20.15 -1.79 34.68
CA GLU A 220 -20.38 -0.36 34.35
C GLU A 220 -21.35 -0.19 33.20
N TRP A 221 -21.23 -1.03 32.15
CA TRP A 221 -22.06 -0.89 30.95
C TRP A 221 -23.26 -1.83 30.92
N GLY A 222 -23.31 -2.82 31.79
CA GLY A 222 -24.46 -3.73 31.91
C GLY A 222 -24.63 -4.70 30.75
N TYR A 223 -23.54 -5.01 30.02
CA TYR A 223 -23.59 -6.00 28.96
C TYR A 223 -23.74 -7.42 29.53
N VAL A 224 -24.44 -8.27 28.79
CA VAL A 224 -24.64 -9.68 29.13
C VAL A 224 -23.78 -10.53 28.19
N ARG A 225 -23.03 -11.47 28.76
CA ARG A 225 -22.13 -12.33 28.02
C ARG A 225 -22.83 -13.52 27.42
N THR A 226 -22.48 -13.84 26.20
CA THR A 226 -22.85 -15.08 25.53
C THR A 226 -21.59 -15.85 25.09
N ARG A 227 -21.74 -17.14 24.83
CA ARG A 227 -20.70 -17.97 24.22
C ARG A 227 -21.26 -18.65 22.99
N THR A 228 -20.57 -18.51 21.87
CA THR A 228 -20.95 -19.09 20.60
C THR A 228 -19.85 -20.01 20.08
N PRO A 229 -20.17 -20.99 19.20
CA PRO A 229 -19.20 -21.89 18.62
C PRO A 229 -18.10 -21.14 17.85
N LEU A 230 -16.92 -21.77 17.72
CA LEU A 230 -15.80 -21.23 16.96
C LEU A 230 -15.89 -21.49 15.46
N MET A 231 -16.80 -22.35 15.02
CA MET A 231 -17.06 -22.67 13.62
C MET A 231 -18.54 -22.93 13.40
N ALA A 232 -18.99 -22.79 12.16
CA ALA A 232 -20.34 -23.11 11.74
C ALA A 232 -20.34 -23.67 10.31
N LYS A 233 -21.51 -24.17 9.88
CA LYS A 233 -21.77 -24.55 8.50
C LYS A 233 -21.62 -23.32 7.59
N SER A 234 -21.19 -23.57 6.35
CA SER A 234 -21.05 -22.51 5.33
C SER A 234 -22.33 -21.69 5.13
N ASP A 235 -23.49 -22.29 5.39
CA ASP A 235 -24.80 -21.66 5.19
C ASP A 235 -25.00 -20.43 6.07
N LEU A 236 -24.51 -20.43 7.30
CA LEU A 236 -24.54 -19.25 8.17
C LEU A 236 -23.85 -18.06 7.50
N TYR A 237 -22.71 -18.31 6.88
CA TYR A 237 -21.89 -17.28 6.26
C TYR A 237 -22.41 -16.86 4.88
N LYS A 238 -23.14 -17.73 4.18
CA LYS A 238 -23.89 -17.39 2.96
C LYS A 238 -25.06 -16.44 3.31
N ILE A 239 -25.85 -16.75 4.35
CA ILE A 239 -26.95 -15.91 4.83
C ILE A 239 -26.45 -14.52 5.25
N SER A 240 -25.31 -14.43 5.90
CA SER A 240 -24.73 -13.17 6.38
C SER A 240 -23.88 -12.42 5.35
N GLY A 241 -23.71 -12.97 4.13
CA GLY A 241 -22.92 -12.37 3.03
C GLY A 241 -21.40 -12.51 3.18
N HIS A 242 -20.91 -13.08 4.29
CA HIS A 242 -19.47 -13.24 4.47
C HIS A 242 -18.85 -14.20 3.48
N TRP A 243 -19.60 -15.20 3.02
CA TRP A 243 -19.13 -16.18 2.05
C TRP A 243 -18.75 -15.53 0.71
N ASP A 244 -19.52 -14.55 0.26
CA ASP A 244 -19.30 -13.90 -1.02
C ASP A 244 -18.22 -12.81 -0.97
N HIS A 245 -18.04 -12.17 0.19
CA HIS A 245 -17.15 -11.00 0.32
C HIS A 245 -15.83 -11.26 1.03
N TYR A 246 -15.72 -12.36 1.82
CA TYR A 246 -14.57 -12.61 2.69
C TYR A 246 -13.99 -14.02 2.55
N MET A 247 -14.38 -14.80 1.54
CA MET A 247 -13.96 -16.20 1.38
C MET A 247 -12.44 -16.37 1.42
N ASP A 248 -11.70 -15.47 0.78
CA ASP A 248 -10.23 -15.52 0.71
C ASP A 248 -9.55 -15.38 2.08
N GLY A 249 -10.25 -14.78 3.05
CA GLY A 249 -9.79 -14.62 4.44
C GLY A 249 -10.35 -15.66 5.41
N MET A 250 -11.14 -16.62 4.94
CA MET A 250 -11.80 -17.63 5.78
C MET A 250 -11.06 -18.96 5.78
N PHE A 251 -10.93 -19.59 6.95
CA PHE A 251 -10.47 -20.98 7.06
C PHE A 251 -11.63 -21.94 6.85
N ILE A 252 -11.68 -22.56 5.66
CA ILE A 252 -12.76 -23.45 5.24
C ILE A 252 -12.32 -24.91 5.40
N LEU A 253 -13.17 -25.71 5.99
CA LEU A 253 -12.99 -27.12 6.22
C LEU A 253 -13.91 -27.92 5.28
N ASN A 254 -13.42 -29.01 4.75
CA ASN A 254 -14.14 -29.93 3.86
C ASN A 254 -14.68 -29.25 2.57
N LYS A 255 -13.97 -28.25 2.03
CA LYS A 255 -14.40 -27.49 0.84
C LYS A 255 -14.62 -28.41 -0.38
N ASP A 256 -13.76 -29.40 -0.54
CA ASP A 256 -13.73 -30.30 -1.72
C ASP A 256 -14.18 -31.72 -1.37
N SER A 257 -14.97 -31.90 -0.32
CA SER A 257 -15.47 -33.20 0.12
C SER A 257 -16.95 -33.37 -0.21
N ASP A 258 -17.28 -34.32 -1.05
CA ASP A 258 -18.68 -34.67 -1.39
C ASP A 258 -19.42 -35.33 -0.21
N ASP A 259 -18.67 -36.01 0.67
CA ASP A 259 -19.23 -36.77 1.79
C ASP A 259 -19.32 -36.01 3.11
N LYS A 260 -18.74 -34.82 3.20
CA LYS A 260 -18.66 -34.05 4.43
C LYS A 260 -19.22 -32.64 4.25
N GLU A 261 -19.95 -32.22 5.25
CA GLU A 261 -20.51 -30.86 5.28
C GLU A 261 -19.39 -29.81 5.30
N THR A 262 -19.50 -28.80 4.45
CA THR A 262 -18.56 -27.66 4.41
C THR A 262 -18.79 -26.78 5.63
N MET A 263 -17.73 -26.60 6.39
CA MET A 263 -17.73 -25.74 7.59
C MET A 263 -16.64 -24.67 7.44
N ALA A 264 -16.74 -23.61 8.22
CA ALA A 264 -15.69 -22.60 8.32
C ALA A 264 -15.46 -22.14 9.76
N LEU A 265 -14.20 -21.84 10.09
CA LEU A 265 -13.92 -21.08 11.30
C LEU A 265 -14.57 -19.72 11.21
N ARG A 266 -15.12 -19.22 12.31
CA ARG A 266 -15.86 -17.96 12.32
C ARG A 266 -14.95 -16.78 11.98
N PRO A 267 -15.20 -16.06 10.87
CA PRO A 267 -14.51 -14.81 10.58
C PRO A 267 -15.02 -13.67 11.46
N MET A 268 -16.29 -13.76 11.87
CA MET A 268 -16.99 -12.76 12.69
C MET A 268 -17.91 -13.43 13.69
N THR A 269 -18.10 -12.81 14.86
CA THR A 269 -18.97 -13.32 15.92
C THR A 269 -20.45 -12.92 15.75
N CYS A 270 -20.72 -11.80 15.09
CA CYS A 270 -22.07 -11.22 14.94
C CYS A 270 -23.12 -12.18 14.37
N PRO A 271 -22.85 -13.00 13.31
CA PRO A 271 -23.87 -13.90 12.77
C PRO A 271 -24.45 -14.87 13.79
N PHE A 272 -23.65 -15.34 14.75
CA PHE A 272 -24.11 -16.21 15.82
C PHE A 272 -24.97 -15.48 16.84
N GLN A 273 -24.66 -14.22 17.12
CA GLN A 273 -25.39 -13.43 18.11
C GLN A 273 -26.84 -13.20 17.71
N TYR A 274 -27.14 -13.03 16.42
CA TYR A 274 -28.50 -12.90 15.92
C TYR A 274 -29.38 -14.11 16.20
N TYR A 275 -28.79 -15.30 16.38
CA TYR A 275 -29.52 -16.51 16.76
C TYR A 275 -29.63 -16.70 18.28
N VAL A 276 -28.85 -16.00 19.06
CA VAL A 276 -28.95 -15.99 20.54
C VAL A 276 -29.96 -14.96 21.00
N TYR A 277 -30.07 -13.83 20.30
CA TYR A 277 -31.02 -12.76 20.58
C TYR A 277 -32.43 -13.16 20.19
#